data_d398f2047e5840554b88113030bc8c03
#
_entry.id   d398f2047e5840554b88113030bc8c03
#
_cell.length_a   1.000
_cell.length_b   1.000
_cell.length_c   1.000
_cell.angle_alpha   90.00
_cell.angle_beta   90.00
_cell.angle_gamma   90.00
#
_symmetry.space_group_name_H-M   'P 1'
#
loop_
_entity.id
_entity.type
_entity.pdbx_description
1 polymer ?
#
loop_
_entity_poly.entity_id
_entity_poly.type
_entity_poly.pdbx_seq_one_letter_code
_entity_poly.pdbx_strand_id
1 'polypeptide(L)'
;VLARSSQREGTVRLSSQRDGGAQVTYRTYDDDRAEAEGVAASIADLIAGGMAPHSIAVLMRTNGQSQAFEEALGARGIPVAVAVGKPFFARDDVRTAISRLRAAAAAATDDGSVGEIVRDVLSGVGWATEAPSGQAGSERWSNMNAIVGWADDSKAETLAAFVAELDERIAYQVEPDKAGVELATIHAAKGLEWDAVFLVGLSEGLIPISYAKTPEAREEE
;
A
#
# COMPACT_ATOMS: atom_id res chain seq x y z
N VAL A 1 11.98 3.95 19.75
CA VAL A 1 12.35 4.95 18.74
C VAL A 1 12.94 6.18 19.40
N LEU A 2 12.25 6.87 20.35
CA LEU A 2 12.78 8.07 21.03
C LEU A 2 14.02 7.81 21.90
N ALA A 3 14.24 6.57 22.36
CA ALA A 3 15.42 6.23 23.18
C ALA A 3 16.72 6.10 22.38
N ARG A 4 16.66 6.08 21.03
CA ARG A 4 17.83 6.01 20.13
C ARG A 4 18.09 7.31 19.39
N SER A 5 17.17 8.29 19.42
CA SER A 5 17.45 9.61 18.86
C SER A 5 18.48 10.30 19.73
N SER A 6 19.62 10.64 19.13
CA SER A 6 20.80 11.23 19.77
C SER A 6 20.43 12.39 20.70
N GLN A 7 20.93 12.30 21.91
CA GLN A 7 21.00 13.26 22.99
C GLN A 7 20.77 14.73 22.59
N ARG A 8 19.48 15.14 22.57
CA ARG A 8 19.12 16.54 22.77
C ARG A 8 18.81 16.71 24.25
N GLU A 9 19.44 17.65 24.92
CA GLU A 9 19.11 18.04 26.28
C GLU A 9 17.59 18.33 26.35
N GLY A 10 16.89 17.61 27.22
CA GLY A 10 15.43 17.72 27.38
C GLY A 10 14.62 16.53 26.83
N THR A 11 15.24 15.42 26.47
CA THR A 11 14.52 14.22 25.99
C THR A 11 13.66 13.61 27.11
N VAL A 12 12.35 13.67 26.98
CA VAL A 12 11.41 13.03 27.90
C VAL A 12 11.55 11.51 27.78
N ARG A 13 11.89 10.85 28.89
CA ARG A 13 11.94 9.39 28.95
C ARG A 13 10.51 8.85 29.13
N LEU A 14 9.97 8.31 28.06
CA LEU A 14 8.66 7.66 28.10
C LEU A 14 8.80 6.28 28.78
N SER A 15 7.94 6.01 29.75
CA SER A 15 7.79 4.69 30.36
C SER A 15 6.39 4.16 30.13
N SER A 16 6.27 2.87 29.76
CA SER A 16 4.96 2.24 29.63
C SER A 16 4.23 2.26 30.98
N GLN A 17 2.97 2.61 30.95
CA GLN A 17 2.06 2.55 32.13
C GLN A 17 1.17 1.29 32.07
N ARG A 18 1.28 0.51 30.98
CA ARG A 18 0.58 -0.78 30.84
C ARG A 18 1.58 -1.90 31.10
N ASP A 19 1.13 -2.98 31.69
CA ASP A 19 1.87 -4.24 31.78
C ASP A 19 2.20 -4.73 30.37
N GLY A 20 3.32 -5.47 30.22
CA GLY A 20 3.84 -5.90 28.93
C GLY A 20 2.77 -6.59 28.08
N GLY A 21 2.55 -6.08 26.85
CA GLY A 21 1.66 -6.66 25.84
C GLY A 21 2.23 -7.93 25.21
N ALA A 22 1.56 -8.43 24.17
CA ALA A 22 2.03 -9.53 23.34
C ALA A 22 3.41 -9.21 22.72
N GLN A 23 4.23 -10.25 22.55
CA GLN A 23 5.52 -10.09 21.86
C GLN A 23 5.29 -9.75 20.38
N VAL A 24 6.15 -8.89 19.84
CA VAL A 24 6.20 -8.63 18.41
C VAL A 24 6.59 -9.91 17.68
N THR A 25 5.81 -10.29 16.68
CA THR A 25 6.08 -11.45 15.83
C THR A 25 6.51 -10.99 14.44
N TYR A 26 7.43 -11.72 13.83
CA TYR A 26 7.92 -11.46 12.48
C TYR A 26 7.55 -12.62 11.58
N ARG A 27 7.12 -12.31 10.36
CA ARG A 27 6.81 -13.29 9.33
C ARG A 27 7.44 -12.84 8.01
N THR A 28 7.87 -13.79 7.20
CA THR A 28 8.42 -13.57 5.86
C THR A 28 7.50 -14.24 4.85
N TYR A 29 7.33 -13.60 3.70
CA TYR A 29 6.50 -14.07 2.60
C TYR A 29 7.30 -14.01 1.30
N ASP A 30 6.91 -14.78 0.30
CA ASP A 30 7.62 -14.89 -0.97
C ASP A 30 7.41 -13.66 -1.86
N ASP A 31 6.23 -13.02 -1.76
CA ASP A 31 5.86 -11.83 -2.50
C ASP A 31 4.79 -11.00 -1.77
N ASP A 32 4.46 -9.83 -2.31
CA ASP A 32 3.50 -8.88 -1.75
C ASP A 32 2.09 -9.47 -1.65
N ARG A 33 1.72 -10.33 -2.59
CA ARG A 33 0.42 -11.00 -2.59
C ARG A 33 0.34 -12.04 -1.47
N ALA A 34 1.37 -12.86 -1.32
CA ALA A 34 1.46 -13.84 -0.23
C ALA A 34 1.48 -13.14 1.14
N GLU A 35 2.15 -11.98 1.25
CA GLU A 35 2.11 -11.15 2.46
C GLU A 35 0.67 -10.69 2.75
N ALA A 36 -0.02 -10.10 1.77
CA ALA A 36 -1.38 -9.62 1.95
C ALA A 36 -2.37 -10.75 2.33
N GLU A 37 -2.27 -11.91 1.67
CA GLU A 37 -3.10 -13.08 1.98
C GLU A 37 -2.81 -13.62 3.40
N GLY A 38 -1.55 -13.68 3.82
CA GLY A 38 -1.13 -14.15 5.14
C GLY A 38 -1.54 -13.20 6.26
N VAL A 39 -1.44 -11.89 6.02
CA VAL A 39 -1.92 -10.85 6.95
C VAL A 39 -3.43 -10.91 7.06
N ALA A 40 -4.17 -10.99 5.94
CA ALA A 40 -5.62 -11.09 5.96
C ALA A 40 -6.12 -12.36 6.67
N ALA A 41 -5.41 -13.49 6.55
CA ALA A 41 -5.70 -14.70 7.31
C ALA A 41 -5.51 -14.48 8.82
N SER A 42 -4.42 -13.83 9.22
CA SER A 42 -4.14 -13.53 10.63
C SER A 42 -5.18 -12.57 11.22
N ILE A 43 -5.64 -11.59 10.43
CA ILE A 43 -6.71 -10.67 10.82
C ILE A 43 -8.04 -11.43 11.00
N ALA A 44 -8.36 -12.36 10.09
CA ALA A 44 -9.55 -13.20 10.21
C ALA A 44 -9.54 -14.01 11.52
N ASP A 45 -8.40 -14.56 11.90
CA ASP A 45 -8.23 -15.29 13.17
C ASP A 45 -8.46 -14.38 14.39
N LEU A 46 -7.94 -13.14 14.37
CA LEU A 46 -8.20 -12.16 15.44
C LEU A 46 -9.68 -11.79 15.57
N ILE A 47 -10.35 -11.58 14.43
CA ILE A 47 -11.77 -11.26 14.39
C ILE A 47 -12.60 -12.46 14.90
N ALA A 48 -12.26 -13.68 14.48
CA ALA A 48 -12.89 -14.90 14.97
C ALA A 48 -12.67 -15.08 16.48
N GLY A 49 -11.54 -14.60 17.02
CA GLY A 49 -11.24 -14.52 18.44
C GLY A 49 -11.98 -13.42 19.20
N GLY A 50 -12.82 -12.62 18.54
CA GLY A 50 -13.66 -11.58 19.14
C GLY A 50 -13.08 -10.16 19.06
N MET A 51 -11.95 -9.94 18.38
CA MET A 51 -11.42 -8.59 18.16
C MET A 51 -12.26 -7.84 17.13
N ALA A 52 -12.64 -6.60 17.46
CA ALA A 52 -13.42 -5.79 16.53
C ALA A 52 -12.53 -5.35 15.32
N PRO A 53 -13.05 -5.39 14.08
CA PRO A 53 -12.25 -5.00 12.91
C PRO A 53 -11.62 -3.60 13.02
N HIS A 54 -12.34 -2.61 13.55
CA HIS A 54 -11.84 -1.24 13.71
C HIS A 54 -10.74 -1.10 14.79
N SER A 55 -10.50 -2.13 15.61
CA SER A 55 -9.36 -2.20 16.54
C SER A 55 -8.08 -2.73 15.88
N ILE A 56 -8.12 -3.04 14.59
CA ILE A 56 -7.02 -3.63 13.83
C ILE A 56 -6.57 -2.66 12.76
N ALA A 57 -5.26 -2.46 12.63
CA ALA A 57 -4.67 -1.67 11.55
C ALA A 57 -3.62 -2.44 10.77
N VAL A 58 -3.54 -2.17 9.46
CA VAL A 58 -2.43 -2.54 8.58
C VAL A 58 -1.71 -1.26 8.17
N LEU A 59 -0.47 -1.13 8.60
CA LEU A 59 0.37 0.04 8.36
C LEU A 59 1.42 -0.27 7.30
N MET A 60 1.49 0.57 6.28
CA MET A 60 2.37 0.44 5.14
C MET A 60 3.18 1.69 4.88
N ARG A 61 4.25 1.60 4.09
CA ARG A 61 5.09 2.75 3.79
C ARG A 61 4.46 3.68 2.75
N THR A 62 3.81 3.13 1.75
CA THR A 62 3.22 3.89 0.64
C THR A 62 1.78 3.46 0.38
N ASN A 63 0.98 4.40 -0.13
CA ASN A 63 -0.42 4.15 -0.47
C ASN A 63 -0.60 3.12 -1.60
N GLY A 64 0.40 2.93 -2.47
CA GLY A 64 0.35 1.95 -3.55
C GLY A 64 0.24 0.50 -3.06
N GLN A 65 0.68 0.23 -1.82
CA GLN A 65 0.60 -1.11 -1.23
C GLN A 65 -0.82 -1.48 -0.77
N SER A 66 -1.72 -0.50 -0.53
CA SER A 66 -3.03 -0.77 0.09
C SER A 66 -3.91 -1.71 -0.71
N GLN A 67 -3.81 -1.69 -2.05
CA GLN A 67 -4.70 -2.44 -2.92
C GLN A 67 -4.61 -3.96 -2.70
N ALA A 68 -3.41 -4.52 -2.53
CA ALA A 68 -3.26 -5.95 -2.26
C ALA A 68 -3.97 -6.37 -0.95
N PHE A 69 -3.92 -5.51 0.07
CA PHE A 69 -4.61 -5.75 1.35
C PHE A 69 -6.12 -5.51 1.24
N GLU A 70 -6.57 -4.51 0.48
CA GLU A 70 -7.98 -4.28 0.17
C GLU A 70 -8.60 -5.54 -0.49
N GLU A 71 -7.91 -6.09 -1.51
CA GLU A 71 -8.34 -7.32 -2.19
C GLU A 71 -8.34 -8.55 -1.25
N ALA A 72 -7.25 -8.77 -0.51
CA ALA A 72 -7.09 -9.94 0.35
C ALA A 72 -8.11 -9.96 1.51
N LEU A 73 -8.40 -8.80 2.11
CA LEU A 73 -9.41 -8.64 3.14
C LEU A 73 -10.82 -8.77 2.55
N GLY A 74 -11.08 -8.14 1.40
CA GLY A 74 -12.35 -8.21 0.69
C GLY A 74 -12.71 -9.64 0.28
N ALA A 75 -11.75 -10.42 -0.22
CA ALA A 75 -11.95 -11.83 -0.54
C ALA A 75 -12.39 -12.70 0.65
N ARG A 76 -12.12 -12.23 1.87
CA ARG A 76 -12.55 -12.85 3.14
C ARG A 76 -13.82 -12.22 3.74
N GLY A 77 -14.42 -11.25 3.03
CA GLY A 77 -15.59 -10.51 3.54
C GLY A 77 -15.28 -9.62 4.74
N ILE A 78 -14.01 -9.26 4.96
CA ILE A 78 -13.59 -8.39 6.06
C ILE A 78 -13.71 -6.94 5.58
N PRO A 79 -14.53 -6.12 6.27
CA PRO A 79 -14.68 -4.71 5.89
C PRO A 79 -13.38 -3.93 6.12
N VAL A 80 -13.11 -2.98 5.24
CA VAL A 80 -11.91 -2.13 5.26
C VAL A 80 -12.30 -0.68 5.47
N ALA A 81 -11.59 0.00 6.36
CA ALA A 81 -11.59 1.46 6.49
C ALA A 81 -10.28 2.01 5.96
N VAL A 82 -10.30 3.19 5.34
CA VAL A 82 -9.10 3.92 4.95
C VAL A 82 -8.96 5.12 5.85
N ALA A 83 -7.96 5.11 6.73
CA ALA A 83 -7.76 6.11 7.79
C ALA A 83 -7.63 7.53 7.25
N VAL A 84 -6.93 7.69 6.14
CA VAL A 84 -6.75 8.99 5.49
C VAL A 84 -6.78 8.81 3.97
N GLY A 85 -7.72 9.47 3.31
CA GLY A 85 -7.79 9.48 1.86
C GLY A 85 -8.95 8.67 1.28
N LYS A 86 -8.74 8.18 0.08
CA LYS A 86 -9.71 7.39 -0.70
C LYS A 86 -9.14 5.98 -0.90
N PRO A 87 -10.00 4.95 -1.05
CA PRO A 87 -9.59 3.63 -1.54
C PRO A 87 -8.78 3.76 -2.83
N PHE A 88 -7.92 2.77 -3.09
CA PHE A 88 -6.96 2.87 -4.20
C PHE A 88 -7.57 3.36 -5.52
N PHE A 89 -8.60 2.68 -6.02
CA PHE A 89 -9.22 3.01 -7.30
C PHE A 89 -10.09 4.29 -7.28
N ALA A 90 -10.42 4.82 -6.11
CA ALA A 90 -11.13 6.09 -5.96
C ALA A 90 -10.19 7.31 -5.91
N ARG A 91 -8.88 7.12 -5.88
CA ARG A 91 -7.87 8.20 -5.92
C ARG A 91 -7.85 8.88 -7.28
N ASP A 92 -7.72 10.19 -7.31
CA ASP A 92 -7.87 10.98 -8.53
C ASP A 92 -6.73 10.72 -9.54
N ASP A 93 -5.52 10.47 -9.06
CA ASP A 93 -4.35 10.08 -9.86
C ASP A 93 -4.50 8.68 -10.46
N VAL A 94 -4.99 7.72 -9.69
CA VAL A 94 -5.29 6.35 -10.16
C VAL A 94 -6.40 6.37 -11.22
N ARG A 95 -7.49 7.11 -10.97
CA ARG A 95 -8.59 7.27 -11.94
C ARG A 95 -8.11 7.92 -13.24
N THR A 96 -7.22 8.90 -13.14
CA THR A 96 -6.60 9.54 -14.31
C THR A 96 -5.74 8.54 -15.08
N ALA A 97 -4.89 7.77 -14.40
CA ALA A 97 -4.05 6.74 -15.00
C ALA A 97 -4.90 5.69 -15.76
N ILE A 98 -5.93 5.14 -15.10
CA ILE A 98 -6.83 4.14 -15.71
C ILE A 98 -7.60 4.73 -16.91
N SER A 99 -8.06 5.97 -16.81
CA SER A 99 -8.72 6.64 -17.93
C SER A 99 -7.80 6.78 -19.15
N ARG A 100 -6.51 7.06 -18.93
CA ARG A 100 -5.51 7.11 -20.01
C ARG A 100 -5.24 5.74 -20.62
N LEU A 101 -5.14 4.70 -19.80
CA LEU A 101 -4.97 3.33 -20.28
C LEU A 101 -6.16 2.86 -21.11
N ARG A 102 -7.40 3.15 -20.68
CA ARG A 102 -8.61 2.87 -21.45
C ARG A 102 -8.62 3.60 -22.82
N ALA A 103 -8.22 4.86 -22.82
CA ALA A 103 -8.14 5.63 -24.07
C ALA A 103 -7.08 5.08 -25.02
N ALA A 104 -5.91 4.66 -24.50
CA ALA A 104 -4.86 4.03 -25.29
C ALA A 104 -5.31 2.66 -25.84
N ALA A 105 -5.96 1.84 -25.03
CA ALA A 105 -6.49 0.55 -25.46
C ALA A 105 -7.54 0.67 -26.58
N ALA A 106 -8.37 1.73 -26.55
CA ALA A 106 -9.34 2.00 -27.60
C ALA A 106 -8.69 2.52 -28.90
N ALA A 107 -7.49 3.10 -28.84
CA ALA A 107 -6.76 3.60 -30.03
C ALA A 107 -6.00 2.51 -30.80
N ALA A 108 -5.92 1.28 -30.26
CA ALA A 108 -5.34 0.07 -30.86
C ALA A 108 -3.95 0.28 -31.50
N THR A 109 -2.93 0.49 -30.66
CA THR A 109 -1.51 0.41 -31.05
C THR A 109 -0.81 -0.57 -30.12
N ASP A 110 -0.94 -1.88 -30.41
CA ASP A 110 -0.31 -2.95 -29.61
C ASP A 110 1.10 -3.28 -30.17
N ASP A 111 2.00 -2.29 -30.22
CA ASP A 111 3.41 -2.53 -30.53
C ASP A 111 4.21 -2.56 -29.20
N GLY A 112 4.47 -3.76 -28.66
CA GLY A 112 5.25 -3.97 -27.45
C GLY A 112 4.54 -4.84 -26.39
N SER A 113 5.26 -5.13 -25.30
CA SER A 113 4.66 -5.80 -24.14
C SER A 113 3.69 -4.87 -23.40
N VAL A 114 2.69 -5.44 -22.73
CA VAL A 114 1.71 -4.68 -21.95
C VAL A 114 2.39 -3.76 -20.94
N GLY A 115 3.44 -4.24 -20.26
CA GLY A 115 4.21 -3.43 -19.30
C GLY A 115 4.92 -2.23 -19.95
N GLU A 116 5.47 -2.38 -21.17
CA GLU A 116 6.09 -1.28 -21.91
C GLU A 116 5.07 -0.23 -22.33
N ILE A 117 3.93 -0.66 -22.87
CA ILE A 117 2.83 0.23 -23.25
C ILE A 117 2.28 1.00 -22.04
N VAL A 118 2.08 0.30 -20.92
CA VAL A 118 1.60 0.93 -19.67
C VAL A 118 2.57 1.98 -19.16
N ARG A 119 3.89 1.71 -19.19
CA ARG A 119 4.91 2.70 -18.81
C ARG A 119 4.89 3.93 -19.71
N ASP A 120 4.78 3.73 -21.02
CA ASP A 120 4.71 4.83 -21.97
C ASP A 120 3.49 5.72 -21.72
N VAL A 121 2.31 5.12 -21.59
CA VAL A 121 1.06 5.85 -21.31
C VAL A 121 1.15 6.60 -19.97
N LEU A 122 1.68 5.97 -18.92
CA LEU A 122 1.76 6.56 -17.58
C LEU A 122 2.85 7.62 -17.47
N SER A 123 3.88 7.58 -18.33
CA SER A 123 4.88 8.64 -18.42
C SER A 123 4.24 9.98 -18.77
N GLY A 124 3.24 9.98 -19.65
CA GLY A 124 2.43 11.14 -20.03
C GLY A 124 1.59 11.75 -18.87
N VAL A 125 1.44 11.05 -17.75
CA VAL A 125 0.75 11.53 -16.55
C VAL A 125 1.65 11.63 -15.33
N GLY A 126 2.98 11.56 -15.54
CA GLY A 126 3.98 11.86 -14.53
C GLY A 126 4.59 10.65 -13.82
N TRP A 127 4.42 9.43 -14.36
CA TRP A 127 5.24 8.30 -13.95
C TRP A 127 6.65 8.41 -14.58
N ALA A 128 7.64 7.96 -13.85
CA ALA A 128 9.03 7.88 -14.29
C ALA A 128 9.69 6.62 -13.72
N THR A 129 10.75 6.15 -14.32
CA THR A 129 11.50 4.96 -13.87
C THR A 129 12.08 5.16 -12.45
N GLU A 130 12.44 6.39 -12.10
CA GLU A 130 12.89 6.75 -10.75
C GLU A 130 11.80 7.52 -10.00
N ALA A 131 11.63 7.20 -8.73
CA ALA A 131 10.70 7.91 -7.86
C ALA A 131 11.13 9.37 -7.69
N PRO A 132 10.21 10.34 -7.82
CA PRO A 132 10.52 11.75 -7.59
C PRO A 132 10.78 12.01 -6.11
N SER A 133 11.57 13.05 -5.81
CA SER A 133 11.77 13.53 -4.46
C SER A 133 10.55 14.28 -3.94
N GLY A 134 10.22 14.12 -2.64
CA GLY A 134 9.12 14.78 -1.96
C GLY A 134 7.86 13.91 -1.83
N GLN A 135 7.16 14.07 -0.68
CA GLN A 135 6.08 13.17 -0.26
C GLN A 135 4.93 13.08 -1.27
N ALA A 136 4.37 14.19 -1.71
CA ALA A 136 3.22 14.18 -2.64
C ALA A 136 3.57 13.60 -4.02
N GLY A 137 4.78 13.87 -4.53
CA GLY A 137 5.27 13.29 -5.78
C GLY A 137 5.49 11.78 -5.66
N SER A 138 6.05 11.36 -4.54
CA SER A 138 6.32 9.96 -4.23
C SER A 138 5.03 9.14 -4.07
N GLU A 139 3.99 9.67 -3.41
CA GLU A 139 2.70 8.98 -3.27
C GLU A 139 2.02 8.76 -4.63
N ARG A 140 1.95 9.81 -5.45
CA ARG A 140 1.41 9.70 -6.80
C ARG A 140 2.19 8.71 -7.66
N TRP A 141 3.51 8.79 -7.61
CA TRP A 141 4.40 7.86 -8.31
C TRP A 141 4.15 6.41 -7.84
N SER A 142 4.05 6.19 -6.54
CA SER A 142 3.80 4.86 -5.95
C SER A 142 2.47 4.26 -6.43
N ASN A 143 1.41 5.08 -6.51
CA ASN A 143 0.12 4.62 -7.02
C ASN A 143 0.21 4.18 -8.50
N MET A 144 0.91 4.95 -9.34
CA MET A 144 1.13 4.57 -10.74
C MET A 144 2.07 3.38 -10.88
N ASN A 145 3.10 3.30 -10.03
CA ASN A 145 4.05 2.20 -10.03
C ASN A 145 3.40 0.87 -9.65
N ALA A 146 2.38 0.88 -8.78
CA ALA A 146 1.57 -0.31 -8.50
C ALA A 146 0.87 -0.82 -9.78
N ILE A 147 0.28 0.09 -10.59
CA ILE A 147 -0.35 -0.29 -11.87
C ILE A 147 0.68 -0.85 -12.86
N VAL A 148 1.89 -0.27 -12.90
CA VAL A 148 3.01 -0.79 -13.72
C VAL A 148 3.39 -2.20 -13.27
N GLY A 149 3.52 -2.43 -11.97
CA GLY A 149 3.82 -3.77 -11.43
C GLY A 149 2.76 -4.80 -11.83
N TRP A 150 1.49 -4.45 -11.74
CA TRP A 150 0.43 -5.38 -12.19
C TRP A 150 0.47 -5.67 -13.69
N ALA A 151 0.88 -4.69 -14.51
CA ALA A 151 1.05 -4.91 -15.94
C ALA A 151 2.23 -5.84 -16.23
N ASP A 152 3.31 -5.77 -15.43
CA ASP A 152 4.46 -6.66 -15.55
C ASP A 152 4.13 -8.10 -15.13
N ASP A 153 3.28 -8.27 -14.12
CA ASP A 153 2.85 -9.57 -13.59
C ASP A 153 1.65 -10.16 -14.37
N SER A 154 0.97 -9.35 -15.19
CA SER A 154 -0.19 -9.77 -15.96
C SER A 154 0.20 -10.75 -17.07
N LYS A 155 -0.72 -11.70 -17.34
CA LYS A 155 -0.63 -12.59 -18.50
C LYS A 155 -1.40 -12.06 -19.71
N ALA A 156 -1.93 -10.84 -19.63
CA ALA A 156 -2.63 -10.21 -20.74
C ALA A 156 -1.67 -10.01 -21.93
N GLU A 157 -2.09 -10.43 -23.11
CA GLU A 157 -1.32 -10.27 -24.34
C GLU A 157 -1.51 -8.91 -24.99
N THR A 158 -2.58 -8.18 -24.61
CA THR A 158 -2.93 -6.87 -25.15
C THR A 158 -3.27 -5.88 -24.05
N LEU A 159 -3.10 -4.58 -24.32
CA LEU A 159 -3.50 -3.52 -23.39
C LEU A 159 -5.01 -3.58 -23.09
N ALA A 160 -5.83 -3.95 -24.08
CA ALA A 160 -7.29 -4.08 -23.88
C ALA A 160 -7.63 -5.19 -22.87
N ALA A 161 -6.93 -6.33 -22.94
CA ALA A 161 -7.09 -7.42 -21.96
C ALA A 161 -6.66 -6.99 -20.55
N PHE A 162 -5.54 -6.28 -20.43
CA PHE A 162 -5.09 -5.74 -19.14
C PHE A 162 -6.07 -4.71 -18.55
N VAL A 163 -6.63 -3.83 -19.39
CA VAL A 163 -7.67 -2.87 -18.95
C VAL A 163 -8.91 -3.60 -18.45
N ALA A 164 -9.30 -4.72 -19.09
CA ALA A 164 -10.40 -5.55 -18.59
C ALA A 164 -10.10 -6.17 -17.21
N GLU A 165 -8.85 -6.63 -16.96
CA GLU A 165 -8.43 -7.08 -15.63
C GLU A 165 -8.53 -5.96 -14.58
N LEU A 166 -8.13 -4.71 -14.94
CA LEU A 166 -8.29 -3.55 -14.05
C LEU A 166 -9.77 -3.25 -13.76
N ASP A 167 -10.64 -3.37 -14.77
CA ASP A 167 -12.08 -3.13 -14.60
C ASP A 167 -12.73 -4.18 -13.69
N GLU A 168 -12.29 -5.44 -13.76
CA GLU A 168 -12.71 -6.47 -12.82
C GLU A 168 -12.27 -6.16 -11.39
N ARG A 169 -11.00 -5.75 -11.19
CA ARG A 169 -10.50 -5.33 -9.86
C ARG A 169 -11.31 -4.18 -9.28
N ILE A 170 -11.65 -3.18 -10.10
CA ILE A 170 -12.50 -2.05 -9.70
C ILE A 170 -13.90 -2.53 -9.28
N ALA A 171 -14.49 -3.48 -10.01
CA ALA A 171 -15.82 -4.01 -9.71
C ALA A 171 -15.86 -4.83 -8.41
N TYR A 172 -14.75 -5.45 -8.01
CA TYR A 172 -14.61 -6.20 -6.75
C TYR A 172 -14.18 -5.32 -5.56
N GLN A 173 -13.97 -4.02 -5.77
CA GLN A 173 -13.59 -3.13 -4.68
C GLN A 173 -14.70 -3.05 -3.63
N VAL A 174 -14.34 -3.35 -2.38
CA VAL A 174 -15.25 -3.25 -1.24
C VAL A 174 -15.44 -1.77 -0.88
N GLU A 175 -16.68 -1.32 -0.66
CA GLU A 175 -16.94 0.01 -0.14
C GLU A 175 -16.33 0.16 1.26
N PRO A 176 -15.63 1.28 1.55
CA PRO A 176 -15.03 1.51 2.86
C PRO A 176 -16.09 1.56 3.95
N ASP A 177 -15.89 0.78 5.00
CA ASP A 177 -16.71 0.83 6.21
C ASP A 177 -15.88 1.42 7.36
N LYS A 178 -16.38 2.45 8.03
CA LYS A 178 -15.73 3.06 9.20
C LYS A 178 -15.51 2.10 10.36
N ALA A 179 -16.24 1.00 10.38
CA ALA A 179 -16.07 -0.07 11.36
C ALA A 179 -15.12 -1.19 10.89
N GLY A 180 -14.51 -1.03 9.72
CA GLY A 180 -13.59 -2.00 9.13
C GLY A 180 -12.17 -1.95 9.69
N VAL A 181 -11.34 -2.89 9.21
CA VAL A 181 -9.89 -2.90 9.44
C VAL A 181 -9.27 -1.66 8.82
N GLU A 182 -8.46 -0.95 9.57
CA GLU A 182 -7.91 0.32 9.12
C GLU A 182 -6.64 0.13 8.29
N LEU A 183 -6.65 0.62 7.05
CA LEU A 183 -5.48 0.68 6.19
C LEU A 183 -4.91 2.10 6.19
N ALA A 184 -3.64 2.25 6.58
CA ALA A 184 -3.00 3.56 6.66
C ALA A 184 -1.52 3.49 6.29
N THR A 185 -0.96 4.61 5.85
CA THR A 185 0.50 4.74 5.85
C THR A 185 1.00 5.01 7.26
N ILE A 186 2.25 4.59 7.55
CA ILE A 186 2.91 4.85 8.84
C ILE A 186 2.85 6.34 9.20
N HIS A 187 2.97 7.23 8.21
CA HIS A 187 2.89 8.68 8.43
C HIS A 187 1.48 9.14 8.83
N ALA A 188 0.45 8.56 8.21
CA ALA A 188 -0.94 8.88 8.51
C ALA A 188 -1.38 8.33 9.88
N ALA A 189 -0.72 7.28 10.36
CA ALA A 189 -0.99 6.64 11.65
C ALA A 189 -0.54 7.49 12.86
N LYS A 190 0.15 8.62 12.65
CA LYS A 190 0.61 9.45 13.76
C LYS A 190 -0.53 9.94 14.62
N GLY A 191 -0.51 9.54 15.91
CA GLY A 191 -1.53 9.92 16.91
C GLY A 191 -2.76 9.02 16.92
N LEU A 192 -2.77 7.96 16.13
CA LEU A 192 -3.79 6.91 16.16
C LEU A 192 -3.28 5.70 16.97
N GLU A 193 -4.22 4.92 17.50
CA GLU A 193 -3.95 3.75 18.34
C GLU A 193 -4.90 2.62 17.99
N TRP A 194 -4.40 1.38 17.98
CA TRP A 194 -5.17 0.16 17.73
C TRP A 194 -4.72 -0.96 18.68
N ASP A 195 -5.58 -1.95 18.89
CA ASP A 195 -5.27 -3.11 19.73
C ASP A 195 -4.33 -4.10 19.02
N ALA A 196 -4.45 -4.21 17.69
CA ALA A 196 -3.54 -5.01 16.88
C ALA A 196 -3.06 -4.20 15.66
N VAL A 197 -1.75 -4.25 15.40
CA VAL A 197 -1.10 -3.56 14.28
C VAL A 197 -0.27 -4.53 13.48
N PHE A 198 -0.50 -4.56 12.17
CA PHE A 198 0.33 -5.24 11.19
C PHE A 198 1.17 -4.21 10.45
N LEU A 199 2.47 -4.24 10.62
CA LEU A 199 3.41 -3.41 9.87
C LEU A 199 3.93 -4.24 8.69
N VAL A 200 3.64 -3.79 7.47
CA VAL A 200 3.84 -4.58 6.25
C VAL A 200 4.84 -3.93 5.28
N GLY A 201 5.36 -4.73 4.34
CA GLY A 201 6.32 -4.25 3.35
C GLY A 201 7.66 -3.86 3.97
N LEU A 202 8.14 -4.58 4.98
CA LEU A 202 9.46 -4.38 5.60
C LEU A 202 10.57 -4.95 4.71
N SER A 203 10.68 -4.46 3.48
CA SER A 203 11.66 -4.91 2.49
C SER A 203 12.51 -3.74 1.98
N GLU A 204 13.72 -4.07 1.51
CA GLU A 204 14.63 -3.09 0.89
C GLU A 204 13.94 -2.32 -0.23
N GLY A 205 14.06 -0.99 -0.19
CA GLY A 205 13.42 -0.10 -1.15
C GLY A 205 12.05 0.42 -0.72
N LEU A 206 11.38 -0.25 0.24
CA LEU A 206 10.18 0.24 0.90
C LEU A 206 10.50 0.77 2.29
N ILE A 207 11.21 0.01 3.12
CA ILE A 207 11.72 0.46 4.43
C ILE A 207 13.13 -0.11 4.61
N PRO A 208 14.19 0.71 4.53
CA PRO A 208 14.19 2.14 4.18
C PRO A 208 13.83 2.38 2.72
N ILE A 209 13.15 3.50 2.44
CA ILE A 209 12.66 3.80 1.10
C ILE A 209 13.83 4.04 0.12
N SER A 210 13.68 3.63 -1.15
CA SER A 210 14.75 3.61 -2.16
C SER A 210 15.40 4.98 -2.43
N TYR A 211 14.72 6.08 -2.14
CA TYR A 211 15.26 7.43 -2.27
C TYR A 211 15.95 7.98 -1.00
N ALA A 212 15.95 7.26 0.11
CA ALA A 212 16.79 7.57 1.28
C ALA A 212 18.25 7.21 0.95
N LYS A 213 18.96 8.11 0.25
CA LYS A 213 20.30 7.82 -0.31
C LYS A 213 21.44 8.12 0.66
N THR A 214 21.21 8.90 1.72
CA THR A 214 22.25 9.21 2.72
C THR A 214 22.12 8.30 3.94
N PRO A 215 23.23 8.03 4.66
CA PRO A 215 23.18 7.26 5.89
C PRO A 215 22.20 7.83 6.91
N GLU A 216 22.17 9.15 7.06
CA GLU A 216 21.28 9.86 7.99
C GLU A 216 19.81 9.67 7.61
N ALA A 217 19.48 9.81 6.30
CA ALA A 217 18.13 9.60 5.82
C ALA A 217 17.66 8.14 5.99
N ARG A 218 18.58 7.16 5.86
CA ARG A 218 18.29 5.74 6.11
C ARG A 218 18.09 5.42 7.59
N GLU A 219 18.78 6.14 8.47
CA GLU A 219 18.62 5.99 9.92
C GLU A 219 17.32 6.62 10.45
N GLU A 220 16.79 7.63 9.73
CA GLU A 220 15.51 8.27 10.06
C GLU A 220 14.28 7.43 9.60
N GLU A 221 14.42 6.59 8.60
CA GLU A 221 13.38 5.68 8.11
C GLU A 221 13.20 4.46 9.05
#